data_ad83e9e3e7f6500c9e83320a4d459320
#
_entry.id   ad83e9e3e7f6500c9e83320a4d459320
#
_cell.length_a   1.000
_cell.length_b   1.000
_cell.length_c   1.000
_cell.angle_alpha   90.00
_cell.angle_beta   90.00
_cell.angle_gamma   90.00
#
_symmetry.space_group_name_H-M   'P 1'
#
loop_
_entity.id
_entity.type
_entity.pdbx_description
1 polymer ?
#
loop_
_entity_poly.entity_id
_entity_poly.type
_entity_poly.pdbx_seq_one_letter_code
_entity_poly.pdbx_strand_id
1 'polypeptide(L)'
;MKIERINDWFARQGRWMVQKRWLVLSLFILVFAIGFTGLRYFKVSASWENYFLEDDPMLVKTKEFKDIFGNDNFAAVLTQCDNSFMKENLELIRELTNEMMDSISYADKITSLTDIEFMVGNEEGMTIEQIVPDLIPTDAASLETIRRKAYMKPHIAERLVSKDGTLSWIILKLRTFPKDSVWNKGKNAVSPEVLTGNELEHIITKDKYQKLHPKGTGLPYVTAMKMKWIGKEMPRVMGIAALVSILILLLITRSLRGVVVPLITAAGSIVIVYGLLGYVGMTIDSGMMMIPMLLAFAVSIAYNIHIFSYFKRQFLLHGERRRAVEETVGEMGWPVLFSALTTFAALLSFLAIPMQPMRFIGIATSSCVMLAFFIAITLMPVLLSFGKNGKPHPKVQETGGRWLDHQLGRLGESVLRHGTLILWIAGLLTAALIYQFTKIETAFDIERTMGRKIAYVNNLLEVGESELGSIYTYDVMIDLPEDGLTKSPAMLVRLDSLAQKAEGYKLTKRTTTVLNILKDLNQTLHEGDAAYYRIPTNPEEVAQLLLLYENAGGSEAEYWIDYDYRRLRLMVEISSFDSGEVERELNDIAANAARLFPEASVTTVGSIPQFTVMMQYVAR
;
A
#
# COMPACT_ATOMS: atom_id res chain seq x y z
N MET A 1 -39.00 24.49 14.05
CA MET A 1 -38.73 25.60 13.09
C MET A 1 -39.57 25.31 11.86
N LYS A 2 -40.43 26.22 11.40
CA LYS A 2 -41.26 25.95 10.22
C LYS A 2 -40.35 25.87 8.98
N ILE A 3 -40.44 24.81 8.20
CA ILE A 3 -39.68 24.59 6.96
C ILE A 3 -39.75 25.79 6.01
N GLU A 4 -40.91 26.42 5.91
CA GLU A 4 -41.15 27.64 5.16
C GLU A 4 -40.13 28.77 5.46
N ARG A 5 -39.76 29.00 6.73
CA ARG A 5 -38.78 30.03 7.08
C ARG A 5 -37.37 29.71 6.58
N ILE A 6 -37.04 28.41 6.48
CA ILE A 6 -35.76 27.96 5.97
C ILE A 6 -35.71 28.13 4.45
N ASN A 7 -36.79 27.76 3.76
CA ASN A 7 -36.93 27.95 2.33
C ASN A 7 -36.86 29.44 1.95
N ASP A 8 -37.51 30.32 2.72
CA ASP A 8 -37.45 31.78 2.55
C ASP A 8 -36.03 32.33 2.75
N TRP A 9 -35.27 31.76 3.67
CA TRP A 9 -33.88 32.15 3.86
C TRP A 9 -33.03 31.76 2.65
N PHE A 10 -33.17 30.53 2.16
CA PHE A 10 -32.47 30.08 0.96
C PHE A 10 -32.89 30.88 -0.29
N ALA A 11 -34.17 31.21 -0.44
CA ALA A 11 -34.65 32.04 -1.55
C ALA A 11 -34.05 33.45 -1.52
N ARG A 12 -33.89 34.05 -0.32
CA ARG A 12 -33.17 35.33 -0.15
C ARG A 12 -31.73 35.25 -0.56
N GLN A 13 -31.02 34.14 -0.20
CA GLN A 13 -29.65 33.90 -0.64
C GLN A 13 -29.58 33.72 -2.16
N GLY A 14 -30.53 33.01 -2.75
CA GLY A 14 -30.66 32.87 -4.20
C GLY A 14 -30.76 34.21 -4.92
N ARG A 15 -31.64 35.14 -4.41
CA ARG A 15 -31.74 36.51 -4.95
C ARG A 15 -30.42 37.27 -4.86
N TRP A 16 -29.78 37.26 -3.69
CA TRP A 16 -28.48 37.93 -3.49
C TRP A 16 -27.42 37.41 -4.45
N MET A 17 -27.29 36.09 -4.61
CA MET A 17 -26.33 35.45 -5.51
C MET A 17 -26.58 35.86 -6.97
N VAL A 18 -27.83 35.91 -7.42
CA VAL A 18 -28.17 36.35 -8.79
C VAL A 18 -27.85 37.82 -9.02
N GLN A 19 -28.11 38.69 -8.01
CA GLN A 19 -27.76 40.11 -8.07
C GLN A 19 -26.23 40.33 -8.11
N LYS A 20 -25.48 39.56 -7.32
CA LYS A 20 -24.03 39.66 -7.19
C LYS A 20 -23.29 38.54 -7.97
N ARG A 21 -23.86 38.04 -9.07
CA ARG A 21 -23.39 36.87 -9.81
C ARG A 21 -21.93 36.96 -10.25
N TRP A 22 -21.46 38.14 -10.64
CA TRP A 22 -20.04 38.33 -11.02
C TRP A 22 -19.10 38.23 -9.82
N LEU A 23 -19.51 38.72 -8.66
CA LEU A 23 -18.75 38.58 -7.42
C LEU A 23 -18.63 37.11 -7.00
N VAL A 24 -19.74 36.36 -7.05
CA VAL A 24 -19.73 34.91 -6.74
C VAL A 24 -18.82 34.16 -7.70
N LEU A 25 -18.90 34.46 -9.00
CA LEU A 25 -18.04 33.83 -10.00
C LEU A 25 -16.54 34.15 -9.77
N SER A 26 -16.22 35.44 -9.52
CA SER A 26 -14.84 35.87 -9.24
C SER A 26 -14.29 35.22 -7.97
N LEU A 27 -15.11 35.10 -6.91
CA LEU A 27 -14.71 34.43 -5.67
C LEU A 27 -14.44 32.95 -5.90
N PHE A 28 -15.31 32.27 -6.67
CA PHE A 28 -15.08 30.87 -7.03
C PHE A 28 -13.76 30.70 -7.82
N ILE A 29 -13.51 31.55 -8.82
CA ILE A 29 -12.26 31.49 -9.61
C ILE A 29 -11.05 31.73 -8.69
N LEU A 30 -11.12 32.67 -7.76
CA LEU A 30 -10.05 32.94 -6.81
C LEU A 30 -9.77 31.72 -5.90
N VAL A 31 -10.82 31.14 -5.30
CA VAL A 31 -10.67 29.97 -4.42
C VAL A 31 -10.20 28.76 -5.20
N PHE A 32 -10.68 28.58 -6.44
CA PHE A 32 -10.20 27.53 -7.32
C PHE A 32 -8.72 27.70 -7.68
N ALA A 33 -8.28 28.93 -8.00
CA ALA A 33 -6.89 29.23 -8.28
C ALA A 33 -5.98 28.95 -7.06
N ILE A 34 -6.42 29.34 -5.85
CA ILE A 34 -5.71 29.01 -4.60
C ILE A 34 -5.63 27.48 -4.44
N GLY A 35 -6.74 26.75 -4.58
CA GLY A 35 -6.73 25.29 -4.52
C GLY A 35 -5.80 24.67 -5.57
N PHE A 36 -5.85 25.16 -6.81
CA PHE A 36 -5.01 24.66 -7.89
C PHE A 36 -3.50 24.85 -7.60
N THR A 37 -3.11 26.00 -7.06
CA THR A 37 -1.70 26.23 -6.66
C THR A 37 -1.30 25.35 -5.48
N GLY A 38 -2.23 25.02 -4.58
CA GLY A 38 -2.00 24.13 -3.43
C GLY A 38 -1.70 22.68 -3.83
N LEU A 39 -2.21 22.21 -4.97
CA LEU A 39 -1.89 20.87 -5.48
C LEU A 39 -0.39 20.63 -5.66
N ARG A 40 0.42 21.69 -5.83
CA ARG A 40 1.88 21.56 -5.94
C ARG A 40 2.56 21.15 -4.63
N TYR A 41 1.88 21.35 -3.51
CA TYR A 41 2.37 20.98 -2.17
C TYR A 41 1.76 19.69 -1.66
N PHE A 42 0.86 19.10 -2.44
CA PHE A 42 0.23 17.83 -2.09
C PHE A 42 1.25 16.70 -2.18
N LYS A 43 1.37 15.94 -1.09
CA LYS A 43 2.37 14.91 -0.93
C LYS A 43 1.74 13.53 -0.97
N VAL A 44 2.32 12.65 -1.79
CA VAL A 44 1.92 11.24 -1.86
C VAL A 44 3.06 10.42 -1.29
N SER A 45 2.77 9.64 -0.26
CA SER A 45 3.70 8.68 0.32
C SER A 45 3.22 7.27 0.00
N ALA A 46 4.16 6.34 0.00
CA ALA A 46 3.88 4.93 -0.21
C ALA A 46 4.38 4.07 0.95
N SER A 47 4.98 4.69 1.99
CA SER A 47 5.48 3.98 3.16
C SER A 47 4.34 3.41 4.00
N TRP A 48 4.48 2.14 4.39
CA TRP A 48 3.56 1.47 5.29
C TRP A 48 3.53 2.07 6.69
N GLU A 49 4.63 2.70 7.12
CA GLU A 49 4.71 3.38 8.41
C GLU A 49 3.70 4.54 8.54
N ASN A 50 3.36 5.17 7.41
CA ASN A 50 2.38 6.25 7.36
C ASN A 50 0.92 5.78 7.56
N TYR A 51 0.69 4.48 7.71
CA TYR A 51 -0.61 3.94 8.09
C TYR A 51 -0.89 4.03 9.59
N PHE A 52 0.16 4.16 10.40
CA PHE A 52 0.08 4.18 11.85
C PHE A 52 0.10 5.61 12.40
N LEU A 53 -0.40 5.76 13.62
CA LEU A 53 -0.19 6.97 14.41
C LEU A 53 1.25 6.98 14.94
N GLU A 54 1.81 8.15 15.20
CA GLU A 54 3.21 8.30 15.64
C GLU A 54 3.51 7.57 16.96
N ASP A 55 2.51 7.45 17.83
CA ASP A 55 2.56 6.80 19.14
C ASP A 55 2.11 5.33 19.12
N ASP A 56 1.84 4.78 17.94
CA ASP A 56 1.44 3.38 17.82
C ASP A 56 2.57 2.44 18.28
N PRO A 57 2.29 1.49 19.20
CA PRO A 57 3.31 0.59 19.73
C PRO A 57 4.04 -0.23 18.67
N MET A 58 3.35 -0.63 17.59
CA MET A 58 3.97 -1.37 16.48
C MET A 58 4.98 -0.51 15.72
N LEU A 59 4.64 0.77 15.48
CA LEU A 59 5.54 1.69 14.81
C LEU A 59 6.77 2.01 15.68
N VAL A 60 6.57 2.21 16.99
CA VAL A 60 7.66 2.47 17.94
C VAL A 60 8.65 1.30 17.98
N LYS A 61 8.14 0.07 18.08
CA LYS A 61 8.96 -1.14 18.10
C LYS A 61 9.70 -1.39 16.78
N THR A 62 9.07 -1.13 15.67
CA THR A 62 9.74 -1.22 14.36
C THR A 62 10.86 -0.19 14.22
N LYS A 63 10.67 1.03 14.72
CA LYS A 63 11.75 2.04 14.74
C LYS A 63 12.93 1.62 15.63
N GLU A 64 12.64 1.11 16.82
CA GLU A 64 13.68 0.56 17.72
C GLU A 64 14.49 -0.56 17.03
N PHE A 65 13.81 -1.48 16.36
CA PHE A 65 14.45 -2.53 15.58
C PHE A 65 15.35 -1.96 14.47
N LYS A 66 14.87 -0.96 13.71
CA LYS A 66 15.64 -0.33 12.63
C LYS A 66 16.87 0.43 13.13
N ASP A 67 16.79 1.00 14.32
CA ASP A 67 17.93 1.69 14.93
C ASP A 67 19.04 0.69 15.34
N ILE A 68 18.70 -0.58 15.60
CA ILE A 68 19.63 -1.63 16.04
C ILE A 68 20.16 -2.44 14.84
N PHE A 69 19.26 -3.00 14.02
CA PHE A 69 19.57 -3.98 12.97
C PHE A 69 19.50 -3.42 11.55
N GLY A 70 19.22 -2.13 11.40
CA GLY A 70 19.08 -1.50 10.10
C GLY A 70 17.70 -1.68 9.47
N ASN A 71 17.62 -1.57 8.13
CA ASN A 71 16.36 -1.65 7.42
C ASN A 71 15.76 -3.06 7.48
N ASP A 72 14.45 -3.16 7.72
CA ASP A 72 13.67 -4.38 7.67
C ASP A 72 13.27 -4.80 6.24
N ASN A 73 13.50 -3.92 5.27
CA ASN A 73 13.17 -4.14 3.87
C ASN A 73 14.39 -4.56 3.06
N PHE A 74 14.14 -5.36 2.04
CA PHE A 74 15.12 -5.79 1.05
C PHE A 74 14.62 -5.49 -0.37
N ALA A 75 15.54 -5.48 -1.32
CA ALA A 75 15.25 -5.55 -2.74
C ALA A 75 15.89 -6.82 -3.29
N ALA A 76 15.20 -7.58 -4.12
CA ALA A 76 15.74 -8.82 -4.62
C ALA A 76 15.32 -9.11 -6.05
N VAL A 77 16.10 -9.97 -6.72
CA VAL A 77 15.85 -10.41 -8.09
C VAL A 77 15.95 -11.93 -8.17
N LEU A 78 14.90 -12.55 -8.67
CA LEU A 78 14.93 -13.92 -9.11
C LEU A 78 15.36 -13.94 -10.58
N THR A 79 16.42 -14.66 -10.89
CA THR A 79 16.84 -14.92 -12.27
C THR A 79 16.51 -16.36 -12.65
N GLN A 80 16.19 -16.58 -13.91
CA GLN A 80 15.87 -17.89 -14.46
C GLN A 80 16.61 -18.08 -15.79
N CYS A 81 17.39 -19.14 -15.92
CA CYS A 81 18.12 -19.49 -17.12
C CYS A 81 18.29 -21.02 -17.22
N ASP A 82 18.78 -21.51 -18.33
CA ASP A 82 18.99 -22.97 -18.53
C ASP A 82 19.93 -23.59 -17.50
N ASN A 83 21.02 -22.86 -17.13
CA ASN A 83 21.98 -23.27 -16.11
C ASN A 83 22.73 -22.04 -15.60
N SER A 84 22.58 -21.72 -14.33
CA SER A 84 23.23 -20.59 -13.68
C SER A 84 24.75 -20.70 -13.60
N PHE A 85 25.31 -21.93 -13.70
CA PHE A 85 26.74 -22.19 -13.63
C PHE A 85 27.45 -22.14 -14.99
N MET A 86 26.76 -21.83 -16.08
CA MET A 86 27.45 -21.52 -17.35
C MET A 86 28.18 -20.18 -17.23
N LYS A 87 29.37 -20.09 -17.84
CA LYS A 87 30.22 -18.90 -17.81
C LYS A 87 29.46 -17.63 -18.14
N GLU A 88 28.73 -17.62 -19.25
CA GLU A 88 27.95 -16.45 -19.72
C GLU A 88 26.91 -16.02 -18.69
N ASN A 89 26.23 -16.99 -18.05
CA ASN A 89 25.20 -16.70 -17.06
C ASN A 89 25.81 -16.20 -15.72
N LEU A 90 26.93 -16.79 -15.30
CA LEU A 90 27.70 -16.31 -14.14
C LEU A 90 28.22 -14.89 -14.35
N GLU A 91 28.71 -14.55 -15.55
CA GLU A 91 29.14 -13.20 -15.91
C GLU A 91 27.96 -12.22 -15.84
N LEU A 92 26.80 -12.58 -16.38
CA LEU A 92 25.59 -11.75 -16.33
C LEU A 92 25.04 -11.60 -14.91
N ILE A 93 25.04 -12.67 -14.10
CA ILE A 93 24.63 -12.61 -12.69
C ILE A 93 25.55 -11.68 -11.91
N ARG A 94 26.87 -11.77 -12.13
CA ARG A 94 27.86 -10.88 -11.49
C ARG A 94 27.65 -9.42 -11.91
N GLU A 95 27.47 -9.19 -13.21
CA GLU A 95 27.24 -7.83 -13.72
C GLU A 95 25.96 -7.24 -13.14
N LEU A 96 24.87 -8.03 -13.07
CA LEU A 96 23.63 -7.61 -12.44
C LEU A 96 23.80 -7.34 -10.94
N THR A 97 24.52 -8.21 -10.22
CA THR A 97 24.85 -8.05 -8.80
C THR A 97 25.60 -6.74 -8.56
N ASN A 98 26.67 -6.49 -9.31
CA ASN A 98 27.47 -5.27 -9.18
C ASN A 98 26.66 -4.03 -9.54
N GLU A 99 25.89 -4.07 -10.61
CA GLU A 99 25.07 -2.93 -11.02
C GLU A 99 23.97 -2.61 -10.00
N MET A 100 23.37 -3.61 -9.36
CA MET A 100 22.42 -3.39 -8.25
C MET A 100 23.11 -2.73 -7.06
N MET A 101 24.31 -3.17 -6.68
CA MET A 101 25.05 -2.59 -5.56
C MET A 101 25.48 -1.15 -5.83
N ASP A 102 25.97 -0.87 -7.05
CA ASP A 102 26.54 0.44 -7.41
C ASP A 102 25.47 1.48 -7.74
N SER A 103 24.34 1.06 -8.32
CA SER A 103 23.35 2.00 -8.89
C SER A 103 22.13 2.21 -8.02
N ILE A 104 21.86 1.37 -7.02
CA ILE A 104 20.76 1.56 -6.10
C ILE A 104 21.19 2.47 -4.95
N SER A 105 20.51 3.62 -4.82
CA SER A 105 20.90 4.72 -3.91
C SER A 105 21.01 4.31 -2.44
N TYR A 106 20.22 3.34 -2.00
CA TYR A 106 20.17 2.86 -0.62
C TYR A 106 20.75 1.44 -0.47
N ALA A 107 21.58 1.00 -1.40
CA ALA A 107 22.28 -0.27 -1.28
C ALA A 107 23.20 -0.29 -0.04
N ASP A 108 23.16 -1.37 0.71
CA ASP A 108 24.01 -1.63 1.88
C ASP A 108 24.95 -2.82 1.63
N LYS A 109 24.40 -4.01 1.51
CA LYS A 109 25.09 -5.23 1.20
C LYS A 109 24.30 -6.10 0.23
N ILE A 110 24.99 -6.69 -0.74
CA ILE A 110 24.37 -7.62 -1.68
C ILE A 110 24.85 -9.04 -1.40
N THR A 111 23.98 -10.01 -1.64
CA THR A 111 24.32 -11.44 -1.55
C THR A 111 23.76 -12.13 -2.78
N SER A 112 24.65 -12.80 -3.53
CA SER A 112 24.32 -13.58 -4.72
C SER A 112 25.24 -14.77 -4.85
N LEU A 113 25.00 -15.64 -5.82
CA LEU A 113 25.90 -16.76 -6.13
C LEU A 113 27.34 -16.29 -6.44
N THR A 114 27.48 -15.08 -6.99
CA THR A 114 28.77 -14.48 -7.38
C THR A 114 29.37 -13.56 -6.32
N ASP A 115 28.62 -13.27 -5.25
CA ASP A 115 29.06 -12.37 -4.18
C ASP A 115 28.51 -12.86 -2.82
N ILE A 116 29.01 -14.00 -2.37
CA ILE A 116 28.71 -14.57 -1.05
C ILE A 116 30.00 -14.94 -0.34
N GLU A 117 30.05 -14.68 0.96
CA GLU A 117 31.13 -15.09 1.84
C GLU A 117 31.15 -16.62 1.96
N PHE A 118 32.20 -17.25 1.44
CA PHE A 118 32.43 -18.68 1.54
C PHE A 118 33.60 -18.94 2.47
N MET A 119 33.32 -19.48 3.64
CA MET A 119 34.35 -19.73 4.66
C MET A 119 35.12 -21.00 4.37
N VAL A 120 36.46 -20.91 4.38
CA VAL A 120 37.38 -22.01 4.14
C VAL A 120 38.39 -22.08 5.29
N GLY A 121 38.51 -23.25 5.93
CA GLY A 121 39.54 -23.53 6.93
C GLY A 121 40.92 -23.67 6.30
N ASN A 122 41.94 -23.15 6.95
CA ASN A 122 43.35 -23.30 6.55
C ASN A 122 44.23 -23.50 7.78
N GLU A 123 45.56 -23.74 7.57
CA GLU A 123 46.52 -23.98 8.67
C GLU A 123 46.64 -22.78 9.64
N GLU A 124 46.32 -21.58 9.22
CA GLU A 124 46.38 -20.35 10.02
C GLU A 124 45.02 -20.02 10.68
N GLY A 125 43.98 -20.84 10.42
CA GLY A 125 42.62 -20.66 10.96
C GLY A 125 41.56 -20.67 9.87
N MET A 126 41.13 -19.50 9.37
CA MET A 126 40.05 -19.39 8.40
C MET A 126 40.29 -18.21 7.45
N THR A 127 39.88 -18.41 6.20
CA THR A 127 39.76 -17.32 5.20
C THR A 127 38.35 -17.26 4.63
N ILE A 128 37.95 -16.07 4.20
CA ILE A 128 36.71 -15.87 3.45
C ILE A 128 37.07 -15.72 1.97
N GLU A 129 36.47 -16.56 1.15
CA GLU A 129 36.64 -16.57 -0.31
C GLU A 129 35.28 -16.33 -0.96
N GLN A 130 35.28 -16.04 -2.27
CA GLN A 130 34.08 -16.10 -3.10
C GLN A 130 33.94 -17.49 -3.72
N ILE A 131 32.71 -17.98 -3.89
CA ILE A 131 32.45 -19.25 -4.58
C ILE A 131 32.87 -19.16 -6.05
N VAL A 132 32.52 -18.03 -6.68
CA VAL A 132 32.84 -17.74 -8.08
C VAL A 132 34.08 -16.83 -8.11
N PRO A 133 35.24 -17.26 -8.60
CA PRO A 133 36.46 -16.45 -8.62
C PRO A 133 36.27 -15.22 -9.52
N ASP A 134 37.10 -14.18 -9.32
CA ASP A 134 37.02 -12.93 -10.10
C ASP A 134 37.13 -13.20 -11.60
N LEU A 135 38.07 -14.07 -11.99
CA LEU A 135 38.15 -14.56 -13.36
C LEU A 135 37.34 -15.87 -13.50
N ILE A 136 36.16 -15.77 -14.12
CA ILE A 136 35.29 -16.92 -14.32
C ILE A 136 35.95 -17.88 -15.35
N PRO A 137 36.18 -19.15 -14.99
CA PRO A 137 36.84 -20.12 -15.87
C PRO A 137 35.95 -20.44 -17.08
N THR A 138 36.61 -20.92 -18.16
CA THR A 138 35.94 -21.33 -19.40
C THR A 138 35.79 -22.83 -19.53
N ASP A 139 36.54 -23.58 -18.78
CA ASP A 139 36.55 -25.03 -18.85
C ASP A 139 35.44 -25.64 -17.97
N ALA A 140 34.84 -26.72 -18.46
CA ALA A 140 33.71 -27.37 -17.80
C ALA A 140 34.08 -27.98 -16.44
N ALA A 141 35.32 -28.40 -16.22
CA ALA A 141 35.75 -29.01 -14.96
C ALA A 141 35.82 -27.97 -13.83
N SER A 142 36.34 -26.79 -14.13
CA SER A 142 36.40 -25.67 -13.19
C SER A 142 34.99 -25.14 -12.87
N LEU A 143 34.09 -25.04 -13.87
CA LEU A 143 32.68 -24.65 -13.66
C LEU A 143 31.93 -25.67 -12.79
N GLU A 144 32.16 -26.97 -12.99
CA GLU A 144 31.58 -28.02 -12.15
C GLU A 144 32.12 -27.97 -10.70
N THR A 145 33.38 -27.53 -10.53
CA THR A 145 33.97 -27.31 -9.20
C THR A 145 33.24 -26.14 -8.47
N ILE A 146 32.95 -25.04 -9.17
CA ILE A 146 32.16 -23.93 -8.64
C ILE A 146 30.77 -24.45 -8.24
N ARG A 147 30.09 -25.19 -9.11
CA ARG A 147 28.79 -25.80 -8.81
C ARG A 147 28.87 -26.68 -7.58
N ARG A 148 29.82 -27.56 -7.48
CA ARG A 148 30.02 -28.44 -6.32
C ARG A 148 30.23 -27.63 -5.03
N LYS A 149 31.08 -26.56 -5.06
CA LYS A 149 31.28 -25.66 -3.91
C LYS A 149 29.96 -25.04 -3.45
N ALA A 150 29.12 -24.53 -4.38
CA ALA A 150 27.84 -23.94 -4.05
C ALA A 150 26.87 -24.90 -3.33
N TYR A 151 26.88 -26.19 -3.73
CA TYR A 151 26.03 -27.21 -3.11
C TYR A 151 26.66 -27.91 -1.89
N MET A 152 27.90 -27.62 -1.54
CA MET A 152 28.54 -28.17 -0.34
C MET A 152 27.93 -27.62 0.96
N LYS A 153 27.43 -26.38 0.93
CA LYS A 153 26.85 -25.70 2.09
C LYS A 153 25.34 -25.52 1.90
N PRO A 154 24.51 -26.17 2.73
CA PRO A 154 23.04 -26.12 2.59
C PRO A 154 22.48 -24.71 2.57
N HIS A 155 22.98 -23.81 3.46
CA HIS A 155 22.50 -22.44 3.54
C HIS A 155 22.79 -21.59 2.29
N ILE A 156 23.74 -22.00 1.45
CA ILE A 156 24.02 -21.37 0.14
C ILE A 156 23.12 -21.99 -0.93
N ALA A 157 23.13 -23.34 -1.02
CA ALA A 157 22.38 -24.06 -2.02
C ALA A 157 20.87 -23.81 -1.93
N GLU A 158 20.31 -23.78 -0.72
CA GLU A 158 18.87 -23.59 -0.50
C GLU A 158 18.42 -22.13 -0.61
N ARG A 159 19.37 -21.20 -0.65
CA ARG A 159 19.09 -19.76 -0.63
C ARG A 159 19.36 -19.06 -1.96
N LEU A 160 20.45 -19.40 -2.64
CA LEU A 160 20.96 -18.63 -3.76
C LEU A 160 20.84 -19.33 -5.11
N VAL A 161 20.65 -20.66 -5.14
CA VAL A 161 20.55 -21.42 -6.37
C VAL A 161 19.60 -22.60 -6.20
N SER A 162 18.74 -22.85 -7.20
CA SER A 162 17.82 -24.01 -7.17
C SER A 162 18.56 -25.34 -7.30
N LYS A 163 17.93 -26.42 -6.86
CA LYS A 163 18.51 -27.78 -6.92
C LYS A 163 18.92 -28.20 -8.33
N ASP A 164 18.19 -27.77 -9.34
CA ASP A 164 18.48 -28.01 -10.75
C ASP A 164 19.47 -27.01 -11.36
N GLY A 165 19.79 -25.93 -10.65
CA GLY A 165 20.70 -24.87 -11.11
C GLY A 165 20.08 -23.90 -12.13
N THR A 166 18.76 -23.90 -12.32
CA THR A 166 18.09 -23.04 -13.29
C THR A 166 17.69 -21.70 -12.73
N LEU A 167 17.50 -21.59 -11.40
CA LEU A 167 17.17 -20.35 -10.72
C LEU A 167 18.38 -19.84 -9.93
N SER A 168 18.54 -18.52 -9.88
CA SER A 168 19.46 -17.86 -8.96
C SER A 168 18.78 -16.68 -8.27
N TRP A 169 19.14 -16.45 -7.01
CA TRP A 169 18.55 -15.43 -6.16
C TRP A 169 19.58 -14.40 -5.77
N ILE A 170 19.28 -13.13 -6.02
CA ILE A 170 20.10 -11.97 -5.66
C ILE A 170 19.33 -11.17 -4.63
N ILE A 171 19.92 -10.94 -3.46
CA ILE A 171 19.30 -10.18 -2.36
C ILE A 171 20.17 -8.96 -2.07
N LEU A 172 19.56 -7.79 -2.10
CA LEU A 172 20.15 -6.52 -1.71
C LEU A 172 19.56 -6.07 -0.38
N LYS A 173 20.38 -6.03 0.66
CA LYS A 173 20.05 -5.35 1.91
C LYS A 173 20.13 -3.85 1.71
N LEU A 174 19.25 -3.11 2.39
CA LEU A 174 19.12 -1.68 2.20
C LEU A 174 19.51 -0.94 3.49
N ARG A 175 20.18 0.19 3.32
CA ARG A 175 20.40 1.14 4.42
C ARG A 175 19.07 1.69 4.93
N THR A 176 19.03 2.05 6.20
CA THR A 176 17.84 2.67 6.79
C THR A 176 17.43 3.92 6.00
N PHE A 177 16.17 3.97 5.60
CA PHE A 177 15.67 5.10 4.85
C PHE A 177 15.61 6.38 5.69
N PRO A 178 15.98 7.54 5.13
CA PRO A 178 15.89 8.80 5.84
C PRO A 178 14.43 9.15 6.18
N LYS A 179 14.22 9.84 7.31
CA LYS A 179 12.89 10.31 7.73
C LYS A 179 12.26 11.22 6.66
N ASP A 180 10.93 11.22 6.59
CA ASP A 180 10.14 12.03 5.64
C ASP A 180 10.53 13.52 5.65
N SER A 181 10.88 14.06 6.80
CA SER A 181 11.34 15.45 6.94
C SER A 181 12.65 15.76 6.20
N VAL A 182 13.43 14.74 5.85
CA VAL A 182 14.72 14.88 5.16
C VAL A 182 14.56 14.83 3.65
N TRP A 183 13.89 13.79 3.13
CA TRP A 183 13.78 13.58 1.68
C TRP A 183 12.64 14.39 1.04
N ASN A 184 11.61 14.75 1.80
CA ASN A 184 10.38 15.36 1.30
C ASN A 184 10.45 16.90 1.20
N LYS A 185 11.62 17.47 0.93
CA LYS A 185 11.85 18.95 0.84
C LYS A 185 11.75 19.54 -0.56
N GLY A 186 11.62 18.72 -1.61
CA GLY A 186 11.62 19.16 -3.01
C GLY A 186 10.25 19.12 -3.68
N LYS A 187 10.11 19.83 -4.81
CA LYS A 187 8.87 19.83 -5.62
C LYS A 187 8.52 18.47 -6.25
N ASN A 188 9.51 17.59 -6.43
CA ASN A 188 9.38 16.28 -7.04
C ASN A 188 10.01 15.21 -6.14
N ALA A 189 9.85 15.34 -4.83
CA ALA A 189 10.40 14.39 -3.88
C ALA A 189 9.74 13.02 -4.06
N VAL A 190 10.57 12.02 -4.31
CA VAL A 190 10.15 10.61 -4.40
C VAL A 190 10.57 9.93 -3.11
N SER A 191 9.69 9.12 -2.52
CA SER A 191 10.06 8.40 -1.29
C SER A 191 11.23 7.43 -1.56
N PRO A 192 12.12 7.22 -0.59
CA PRO A 192 13.27 6.31 -0.73
C PRO A 192 12.88 4.91 -1.20
N GLU A 193 11.76 4.37 -0.70
CA GLU A 193 11.23 3.07 -1.12
C GLU A 193 10.87 3.06 -2.61
N VAL A 194 10.16 4.09 -3.09
CA VAL A 194 9.77 4.19 -4.50
C VAL A 194 10.99 4.44 -5.39
N LEU A 195 11.96 5.23 -4.91
CA LEU A 195 13.21 5.46 -5.63
C LEU A 195 13.96 4.15 -5.83
N THR A 196 14.22 3.41 -4.74
CA THR A 196 14.88 2.10 -4.76
C THR A 196 14.18 1.12 -5.70
N GLY A 197 12.85 1.04 -5.63
CA GLY A 197 12.09 0.14 -6.50
C GLY A 197 12.13 0.54 -7.98
N ASN A 198 12.15 1.84 -8.30
CA ASN A 198 12.29 2.33 -9.67
C ASN A 198 13.70 2.10 -10.23
N GLU A 199 14.74 2.27 -9.41
CA GLU A 199 16.12 1.97 -9.76
C GLU A 199 16.29 0.49 -10.07
N LEU A 200 15.74 -0.40 -9.22
CA LEU A 200 15.73 -1.84 -9.47
C LEU A 200 15.01 -2.19 -10.77
N GLU A 201 13.81 -1.67 -11.00
CA GLU A 201 13.05 -1.90 -12.25
C GLU A 201 13.84 -1.45 -13.47
N HIS A 202 14.51 -0.29 -13.37
CA HIS A 202 15.34 0.23 -14.46
C HIS A 202 16.51 -0.71 -14.79
N ILE A 203 17.14 -1.29 -13.78
CA ILE A 203 18.25 -2.23 -13.96
C ILE A 203 17.75 -3.51 -14.62
N ILE A 204 16.74 -4.18 -14.05
CA ILE A 204 16.29 -5.50 -14.51
C ILE A 204 15.60 -5.46 -15.88
N THR A 205 15.13 -4.28 -16.33
CA THR A 205 14.51 -4.13 -17.66
C THR A 205 15.52 -3.88 -18.78
N LYS A 206 16.83 -3.79 -18.50
CA LYS A 206 17.86 -3.62 -19.54
C LYS A 206 17.95 -4.86 -20.43
N ASP A 207 18.09 -4.65 -21.74
CA ASP A 207 18.12 -5.72 -22.74
C ASP A 207 19.17 -6.78 -22.45
N LYS A 208 20.35 -6.37 -21.92
CA LYS A 208 21.46 -7.27 -21.61
C LYS A 208 21.12 -8.35 -20.57
N TYR A 209 20.17 -8.08 -19.66
CA TYR A 209 19.76 -9.02 -18.62
C TYR A 209 18.56 -9.88 -18.97
N GLN A 210 17.91 -9.64 -20.12
CA GLN A 210 16.68 -10.37 -20.48
C GLN A 210 16.90 -11.88 -20.68
N LYS A 211 18.14 -12.32 -20.98
CA LYS A 211 18.51 -13.74 -21.01
C LYS A 211 18.34 -14.44 -19.65
N LEU A 212 18.41 -13.70 -18.55
CA LEU A 212 18.24 -14.20 -17.19
C LEU A 212 16.76 -14.15 -16.72
N HIS A 213 15.83 -13.70 -17.56
CA HIS A 213 14.42 -13.50 -17.19
C HIS A 213 14.22 -12.92 -15.78
N PRO A 214 14.83 -11.76 -15.45
CA PRO A 214 14.90 -11.26 -14.09
C PRO A 214 13.52 -10.80 -13.60
N LYS A 215 13.15 -11.19 -12.38
CA LYS A 215 11.91 -10.79 -11.71
C LYS A 215 12.25 -10.09 -10.40
N GLY A 216 11.88 -8.81 -10.29
CA GLY A 216 12.10 -8.04 -9.07
C GLY A 216 11.07 -8.34 -7.99
N THR A 217 11.49 -8.24 -6.73
CA THR A 217 10.65 -8.38 -5.54
C THR A 217 11.20 -7.57 -4.37
N GLY A 218 10.52 -7.67 -3.23
CA GLY A 218 10.76 -6.87 -2.04
C GLY A 218 9.82 -5.65 -1.96
N LEU A 219 9.58 -5.18 -0.74
CA LEU A 219 8.60 -4.12 -0.51
C LEU A 219 8.86 -2.84 -1.33
N PRO A 220 10.10 -2.33 -1.47
CA PRO A 220 10.39 -1.16 -2.30
C PRO A 220 9.98 -1.35 -3.76
N TYR A 221 10.29 -2.52 -4.34
CA TYR A 221 9.90 -2.83 -5.72
C TYR A 221 8.38 -2.89 -5.89
N VAL A 222 7.69 -3.62 -5.01
CA VAL A 222 6.22 -3.73 -5.04
C VAL A 222 5.56 -2.35 -4.90
N THR A 223 6.08 -1.52 -4.00
CA THR A 223 5.59 -0.16 -3.77
C THR A 223 5.75 0.73 -5.00
N ALA A 224 6.92 0.69 -5.64
CA ALA A 224 7.19 1.44 -6.87
C ALA A 224 6.27 0.99 -8.03
N MET A 225 6.13 -0.32 -8.22
CA MET A 225 5.28 -0.89 -9.28
C MET A 225 3.79 -0.61 -9.02
N LYS A 226 3.35 -0.69 -7.77
CA LYS A 226 1.99 -0.28 -7.36
C LYS A 226 1.74 1.19 -7.71
N MET A 227 2.67 2.09 -7.39
CA MET A 227 2.53 3.52 -7.72
C MET A 227 2.49 3.75 -9.24
N LYS A 228 3.36 3.10 -9.99
CA LYS A 228 3.39 3.18 -11.47
C LYS A 228 2.07 2.70 -12.08
N TRP A 229 1.54 1.58 -11.57
CA TRP A 229 0.25 1.04 -11.99
C TRP A 229 -0.92 1.98 -11.64
N ILE A 230 -0.99 2.48 -10.41
CA ILE A 230 -2.02 3.44 -9.98
C ILE A 230 -1.94 4.71 -10.81
N GLY A 231 -0.75 5.24 -11.07
CA GLY A 231 -0.54 6.43 -11.89
C GLY A 231 -1.06 6.27 -13.32
N LYS A 232 -1.05 5.05 -13.86
CA LYS A 232 -1.59 4.71 -15.18
C LYS A 232 -3.11 4.49 -15.16
N GLU A 233 -3.62 3.76 -14.17
CA GLU A 233 -5.03 3.37 -14.12
C GLU A 233 -5.94 4.49 -13.54
N MET A 234 -5.44 5.33 -12.66
CA MET A 234 -6.23 6.41 -12.05
C MET A 234 -6.83 7.37 -13.08
N PRO A 235 -6.09 7.92 -14.07
CA PRO A 235 -6.68 8.77 -15.11
C PRO A 235 -7.71 8.01 -15.96
N ARG A 236 -7.48 6.72 -16.21
CA ARG A 236 -8.40 5.87 -16.97
C ARG A 236 -9.73 5.68 -16.23
N VAL A 237 -9.68 5.33 -14.94
CA VAL A 237 -10.88 5.15 -14.11
C VAL A 237 -11.64 6.47 -13.95
N MET A 238 -10.95 7.58 -13.70
CA MET A 238 -11.57 8.91 -13.65
C MET A 238 -12.17 9.33 -14.99
N GLY A 239 -11.51 9.00 -16.11
CA GLY A 239 -12.03 9.24 -17.46
C GLY A 239 -13.31 8.45 -17.75
N ILE A 240 -13.35 7.16 -17.37
CA ILE A 240 -14.56 6.33 -17.50
C ILE A 240 -15.68 6.88 -16.62
N ALA A 241 -15.39 7.22 -15.35
CA ALA A 241 -16.38 7.80 -14.45
C ALA A 241 -16.95 9.11 -15.00
N ALA A 242 -16.10 9.98 -15.55
CA ALA A 242 -16.52 11.22 -16.21
C ALA A 242 -17.39 10.94 -17.45
N LEU A 243 -17.00 10.00 -18.31
CA LEU A 243 -17.77 9.62 -19.51
C LEU A 243 -19.16 9.09 -19.14
N VAL A 244 -19.23 8.14 -18.21
CA VAL A 244 -20.52 7.59 -17.72
C VAL A 244 -21.38 8.71 -17.15
N SER A 245 -20.79 9.61 -16.36
CA SER A 245 -21.51 10.75 -15.79
C SER A 245 -22.01 11.71 -16.87
N ILE A 246 -21.22 12.00 -17.90
CA ILE A 246 -21.64 12.82 -19.04
C ILE A 246 -22.85 12.17 -19.73
N LEU A 247 -22.81 10.87 -19.97
CA LEU A 247 -23.92 10.15 -20.62
C LEU A 247 -25.20 10.20 -19.76
N ILE A 248 -25.09 9.95 -18.47
CA ILE A 248 -26.24 10.02 -17.52
C ILE A 248 -26.79 11.44 -17.47
N LEU A 249 -25.91 12.45 -17.33
CA LEU A 249 -26.32 13.86 -17.29
C LEU A 249 -27.00 14.28 -18.61
N LEU A 250 -26.49 13.86 -19.76
CA LEU A 250 -27.09 14.12 -21.07
C LEU A 250 -28.49 13.51 -21.19
N LEU A 251 -28.64 12.26 -20.78
CA LEU A 251 -29.93 11.55 -20.82
C LEU A 251 -30.98 12.23 -19.92
N ILE A 252 -30.60 12.62 -18.70
CA ILE A 252 -31.52 13.22 -17.73
C ILE A 252 -31.81 14.69 -18.08
N THR A 253 -30.75 15.49 -18.30
CA THR A 253 -30.90 16.94 -18.42
C THR A 253 -31.26 17.39 -19.85
N ARG A 254 -30.84 16.62 -20.85
CA ARG A 254 -30.96 16.95 -22.28
C ARG A 254 -30.49 18.37 -22.57
N SER A 255 -29.41 18.81 -21.94
CA SER A 255 -28.91 20.17 -21.99
C SER A 255 -27.39 20.21 -21.79
N LEU A 256 -26.67 20.90 -22.62
CA LEU A 256 -25.22 21.08 -22.48
C LEU A 256 -24.83 21.74 -21.14
N ARG A 257 -25.64 22.73 -20.68
CA ARG A 257 -25.41 23.35 -19.38
C ARG A 257 -25.63 22.39 -18.21
N GLY A 258 -26.62 21.49 -18.34
CA GLY A 258 -26.90 20.44 -17.37
C GLY A 258 -25.81 19.37 -17.31
N VAL A 259 -24.84 19.35 -18.23
CA VAL A 259 -23.66 18.47 -18.22
C VAL A 259 -22.43 19.22 -17.72
N VAL A 260 -22.11 20.35 -18.36
CA VAL A 260 -20.85 21.09 -18.10
C VAL A 260 -20.80 21.67 -16.69
N VAL A 261 -21.90 22.24 -16.19
CA VAL A 261 -21.89 22.88 -14.87
C VAL A 261 -21.69 21.87 -13.74
N PRO A 262 -22.37 20.70 -13.70
CA PRO A 262 -22.08 19.66 -12.70
C PRO A 262 -20.64 19.16 -12.73
N LEU A 263 -20.05 19.02 -13.91
CA LEU A 263 -18.65 18.59 -14.03
C LEU A 263 -17.67 19.63 -13.46
N ILE A 264 -17.92 20.93 -13.75
CA ILE A 264 -17.11 22.02 -13.17
C ILE A 264 -17.23 22.05 -11.64
N THR A 265 -18.43 21.85 -11.09
CA THR A 265 -18.64 21.84 -9.64
C THR A 265 -17.96 20.63 -8.98
N ALA A 266 -18.01 19.46 -9.60
CA ALA A 266 -17.35 18.26 -9.13
C ALA A 266 -15.81 18.41 -9.15
N ALA A 267 -15.25 18.82 -10.29
CA ALA A 267 -13.82 19.07 -10.42
C ALA A 267 -13.35 20.18 -9.46
N GLY A 268 -14.15 21.25 -9.35
CA GLY A 268 -13.85 22.37 -8.45
C GLY A 268 -13.76 21.96 -6.99
N SER A 269 -14.68 21.14 -6.50
CA SER A 269 -14.66 20.65 -5.10
C SER A 269 -13.40 19.81 -4.82
N ILE A 270 -13.03 18.92 -5.73
CA ILE A 270 -11.84 18.07 -5.61
C ILE A 270 -10.57 18.94 -5.60
N VAL A 271 -10.40 19.81 -6.60
CA VAL A 271 -9.20 20.65 -6.75
C VAL A 271 -8.99 21.56 -5.53
N ILE A 272 -10.07 22.18 -5.03
CA ILE A 272 -9.98 23.08 -3.88
C ILE A 272 -9.61 22.30 -2.61
N VAL A 273 -10.27 21.16 -2.33
CA VAL A 273 -10.00 20.40 -1.09
C VAL A 273 -8.59 19.81 -1.12
N TYR A 274 -8.20 19.16 -2.20
CA TYR A 274 -6.86 18.57 -2.30
C TYR A 274 -5.75 19.64 -2.29
N GLY A 275 -6.02 20.79 -2.89
CA GLY A 275 -5.10 21.93 -2.80
C GLY A 275 -4.96 22.47 -1.38
N LEU A 276 -6.05 22.60 -0.63
CA LEU A 276 -6.00 23.03 0.77
C LEU A 276 -5.26 21.99 1.64
N LEU A 277 -5.52 20.69 1.44
CA LEU A 277 -4.78 19.62 2.12
C LEU A 277 -3.28 19.66 1.77
N GLY A 278 -2.93 20.03 0.54
CA GLY A 278 -1.55 20.28 0.15
C GLY A 278 -0.89 21.41 0.93
N TYR A 279 -1.57 22.53 1.14
CA TYR A 279 -1.04 23.63 1.98
C TYR A 279 -0.88 23.23 3.45
N VAL A 280 -1.75 22.38 3.98
CA VAL A 280 -1.62 21.84 5.34
C VAL A 280 -0.44 20.86 5.44
N GLY A 281 0.11 20.41 4.31
CA GLY A 281 1.22 19.45 4.27
C GLY A 281 0.80 18.01 4.59
N MET A 282 -0.47 17.68 4.41
CA MET A 282 -0.99 16.35 4.68
C MET A 282 -0.48 15.36 3.64
N THR A 283 0.12 14.26 4.10
CA THR A 283 0.58 13.14 3.26
C THR A 283 -0.49 12.07 3.15
N ILE A 284 -0.60 11.45 1.98
CA ILE A 284 -1.56 10.37 1.72
C ILE A 284 -0.89 9.19 1.01
N ASP A 285 -1.40 7.99 1.28
CA ASP A 285 -1.07 6.81 0.48
C ASP A 285 -1.71 6.90 -0.92
N SER A 286 -0.93 6.53 -1.93
CA SER A 286 -1.35 6.58 -3.34
C SER A 286 -2.62 5.77 -3.63
N GLY A 287 -2.82 4.63 -2.95
CA GLY A 287 -3.99 3.78 -3.12
C GLY A 287 -5.27 4.38 -2.53
N MET A 288 -5.14 5.18 -1.48
CA MET A 288 -6.29 5.77 -0.78
C MET A 288 -6.77 7.10 -1.40
N MET A 289 -5.96 7.71 -2.26
CA MET A 289 -6.28 9.00 -2.89
C MET A 289 -7.52 8.94 -3.79
N MET A 290 -7.77 7.81 -4.46
CA MET A 290 -8.88 7.66 -5.42
C MET A 290 -10.25 7.67 -4.77
N ILE A 291 -10.41 7.11 -3.58
CA ILE A 291 -11.71 6.92 -2.91
C ILE A 291 -12.43 8.26 -2.69
N PRO A 292 -11.80 9.27 -2.03
CA PRO A 292 -12.43 10.57 -1.85
C PRO A 292 -12.78 11.27 -3.16
N MET A 293 -11.92 11.15 -4.19
CA MET A 293 -12.15 11.79 -5.48
C MET A 293 -13.38 11.22 -6.19
N LEU A 294 -13.51 9.88 -6.27
CA LEU A 294 -14.64 9.22 -6.91
C LEU A 294 -15.96 9.51 -6.17
N LEU A 295 -15.94 9.45 -4.83
CA LEU A 295 -17.13 9.71 -4.04
C LEU A 295 -17.56 11.18 -4.12
N ALA A 296 -16.60 12.10 -4.04
CA ALA A 296 -16.88 13.54 -4.21
C ALA A 296 -17.47 13.84 -5.60
N PHE A 297 -16.95 13.19 -6.63
CA PHE A 297 -17.45 13.32 -7.99
C PHE A 297 -18.90 12.83 -8.11
N ALA A 298 -19.20 11.63 -7.61
CA ALA A 298 -20.56 11.07 -7.65
C ALA A 298 -21.57 11.90 -6.86
N VAL A 299 -21.22 12.30 -5.63
CA VAL A 299 -22.11 13.12 -4.76
C VAL A 299 -22.35 14.50 -5.36
N SER A 300 -21.31 15.14 -5.89
CA SER A 300 -21.44 16.44 -6.54
C SER A 300 -22.41 16.38 -7.74
N ILE A 301 -22.30 15.36 -8.57
CA ILE A 301 -23.23 15.15 -9.69
C ILE A 301 -24.66 14.96 -9.20
N ALA A 302 -24.88 14.17 -8.15
CA ALA A 302 -26.21 13.95 -7.58
C ALA A 302 -26.86 15.26 -7.11
N TYR A 303 -26.13 16.11 -6.37
CA TYR A 303 -26.65 17.42 -5.94
C TYR A 303 -27.02 18.30 -7.14
N ASN A 304 -26.17 18.34 -8.13
CA ASN A 304 -26.40 19.17 -9.32
C ASN A 304 -27.57 18.69 -10.18
N ILE A 305 -27.79 17.37 -10.29
CA ILE A 305 -28.97 16.83 -11.00
C ILE A 305 -30.27 17.31 -10.34
N HIS A 306 -30.35 17.24 -9.01
CA HIS A 306 -31.55 17.70 -8.29
C HIS A 306 -31.80 19.19 -8.50
N ILE A 307 -30.77 20.03 -8.33
CA ILE A 307 -30.88 21.49 -8.51
C ILE A 307 -31.23 21.81 -9.97
N PHE A 308 -30.55 21.17 -10.95
CA PHE A 308 -30.82 21.45 -12.37
C PHE A 308 -32.20 21.01 -12.81
N SER A 309 -32.67 19.84 -12.37
CA SER A 309 -33.99 19.31 -12.73
C SER A 309 -35.10 20.22 -12.19
N TYR A 310 -34.96 20.69 -10.95
CA TYR A 310 -35.91 21.64 -10.36
C TYR A 310 -35.86 23.02 -11.07
N PHE A 311 -34.64 23.53 -11.34
CA PHE A 311 -34.48 24.77 -12.10
C PHE A 311 -35.14 24.68 -13.48
N LYS A 312 -34.94 23.59 -14.22
CA LYS A 312 -35.52 23.38 -15.54
C LYS A 312 -37.04 23.41 -15.51
N ARG A 313 -37.63 22.78 -14.48
CA ARG A 313 -39.07 22.81 -14.26
C ARG A 313 -39.56 24.23 -13.98
N GLN A 314 -38.94 24.98 -13.08
CA GLN A 314 -39.36 26.36 -12.77
C GLN A 314 -39.13 27.32 -13.94
N PHE A 315 -38.05 27.15 -14.67
CA PHE A 315 -37.77 27.96 -15.85
C PHE A 315 -38.82 27.74 -16.97
N LEU A 316 -39.27 26.52 -17.16
CA LEU A 316 -40.35 26.25 -18.11
C LEU A 316 -41.69 26.82 -17.66
N LEU A 317 -41.99 26.85 -16.37
CA LEU A 317 -43.22 27.41 -15.82
C LEU A 317 -43.24 28.94 -15.97
N HIS A 318 -42.16 29.62 -15.62
CA HIS A 318 -42.13 31.08 -15.52
C HIS A 318 -41.54 31.78 -16.74
N GLY A 319 -40.70 31.09 -17.54
CA GLY A 319 -39.96 31.70 -18.63
C GLY A 319 -38.82 32.63 -18.20
N GLU A 320 -38.69 32.94 -16.91
CA GLU A 320 -37.72 33.88 -16.33
C GLU A 320 -36.64 33.15 -15.54
N ARG A 321 -35.36 33.27 -15.97
CA ARG A 321 -34.25 32.54 -15.34
C ARG A 321 -33.98 32.95 -13.91
N ARG A 322 -34.03 34.26 -13.61
CA ARG A 322 -33.70 34.76 -12.28
C ARG A 322 -34.71 34.28 -11.24
N ARG A 323 -35.98 34.32 -11.59
CA ARG A 323 -37.07 33.81 -10.72
C ARG A 323 -36.97 32.30 -10.55
N ALA A 324 -36.70 31.56 -11.63
CA ALA A 324 -36.52 30.12 -11.54
C ALA A 324 -35.34 29.72 -10.65
N VAL A 325 -34.23 30.48 -10.67
CA VAL A 325 -33.10 30.27 -9.76
C VAL A 325 -33.47 30.53 -8.31
N GLU A 326 -34.17 31.62 -8.03
CA GLU A 326 -34.61 31.98 -6.65
C GLU A 326 -35.48 30.86 -6.04
N GLU A 327 -36.48 30.42 -6.80
CA GLU A 327 -37.38 29.33 -6.38
C GLU A 327 -36.63 28.00 -6.23
N THR A 328 -35.65 27.73 -7.10
CA THR A 328 -34.83 26.52 -7.03
C THR A 328 -33.98 26.51 -5.76
N VAL A 329 -33.27 27.58 -5.47
CA VAL A 329 -32.43 27.67 -4.27
C VAL A 329 -33.28 27.61 -3.01
N GLY A 330 -34.47 28.26 -3.01
CA GLY A 330 -35.42 28.21 -1.92
C GLY A 330 -35.87 26.80 -1.58
N GLU A 331 -36.32 26.05 -2.57
CA GLU A 331 -36.94 24.73 -2.36
C GLU A 331 -35.89 23.61 -2.25
N MET A 332 -34.77 23.67 -2.99
CA MET A 332 -33.73 22.63 -3.00
C MET A 332 -32.64 22.87 -1.98
N GLY A 333 -32.50 24.09 -1.44
CA GLY A 333 -31.41 24.41 -0.53
C GLY A 333 -31.40 23.54 0.72
N TRP A 334 -32.55 23.41 1.39
CA TRP A 334 -32.65 22.60 2.61
C TRP A 334 -32.48 21.09 2.37
N PRO A 335 -33.19 20.43 1.42
CA PRO A 335 -33.03 19.02 1.17
C PRO A 335 -31.58 18.63 0.81
N VAL A 336 -30.91 19.42 -0.02
CA VAL A 336 -29.54 19.15 -0.42
C VAL A 336 -28.57 19.39 0.74
N LEU A 337 -28.78 20.44 1.58
CA LEU A 337 -28.00 20.67 2.78
C LEU A 337 -28.12 19.51 3.78
N PHE A 338 -29.36 19.04 4.03
CA PHE A 338 -29.59 17.95 4.96
C PHE A 338 -28.90 16.65 4.47
N SER A 339 -28.99 16.35 3.18
CA SER A 339 -28.27 15.24 2.57
C SER A 339 -26.75 15.41 2.70
N ALA A 340 -26.22 16.62 2.49
CA ALA A 340 -24.80 16.90 2.64
C ALA A 340 -24.33 16.73 4.10
N LEU A 341 -25.11 17.23 5.08
CA LEU A 341 -24.79 17.13 6.51
C LEU A 341 -24.79 15.68 7.01
N THR A 342 -25.77 14.88 6.60
CA THR A 342 -25.83 13.46 6.98
C THR A 342 -24.65 12.67 6.39
N THR A 343 -24.31 12.92 5.13
CA THR A 343 -23.15 12.30 4.49
C THR A 343 -21.83 12.78 5.11
N PHE A 344 -21.72 14.07 5.40
CA PHE A 344 -20.57 14.66 6.08
C PHE A 344 -20.34 14.02 7.45
N ALA A 345 -21.39 13.92 8.28
CA ALA A 345 -21.30 13.30 9.60
C ALA A 345 -20.93 11.82 9.54
N ALA A 346 -21.52 11.08 8.58
CA ALA A 346 -21.18 9.68 8.37
C ALA A 346 -19.70 9.48 7.97
N LEU A 347 -19.17 10.33 7.09
CA LEU A 347 -17.77 10.26 6.66
C LEU A 347 -16.78 10.71 7.74
N LEU A 348 -17.17 11.69 8.58
CA LEU A 348 -16.35 12.08 9.72
C LEU A 348 -16.19 10.98 10.77
N SER A 349 -17.07 9.99 10.82
CA SER A 349 -16.91 8.84 11.74
C SER A 349 -15.62 8.07 11.50
N PHE A 350 -15.04 8.12 10.29
CA PHE A 350 -13.74 7.53 10.01
C PHE A 350 -12.57 8.11 10.82
N LEU A 351 -12.75 9.30 11.43
CA LEU A 351 -11.77 9.86 12.36
C LEU A 351 -11.61 9.05 13.65
N ALA A 352 -12.60 8.23 14.00
CA ALA A 352 -12.54 7.36 15.17
C ALA A 352 -11.61 6.14 14.94
N ILE A 353 -11.31 5.82 13.68
CA ILE A 353 -10.41 4.69 13.34
C ILE A 353 -8.97 5.11 13.60
N PRO A 354 -8.17 4.32 14.35
CA PRO A 354 -6.78 4.65 14.69
C PRO A 354 -5.81 4.37 13.53
N MET A 355 -6.15 4.84 12.31
CA MET A 355 -5.35 4.69 11.10
C MET A 355 -5.31 5.99 10.32
N GLN A 356 -4.12 6.46 9.97
CA GLN A 356 -3.92 7.70 9.21
C GLN A 356 -4.67 7.73 7.87
N PRO A 357 -4.63 6.68 7.02
CA PRO A 357 -5.37 6.69 5.76
C PRO A 357 -6.88 6.81 5.93
N MET A 358 -7.47 6.16 6.96
CA MET A 358 -8.91 6.26 7.23
C MET A 358 -9.30 7.66 7.70
N ARG A 359 -8.50 8.26 8.57
CA ARG A 359 -8.66 9.66 8.97
C ARG A 359 -8.57 10.62 7.79
N PHE A 360 -7.60 10.38 6.89
CA PHE A 360 -7.50 11.16 5.66
C PHE A 360 -8.76 11.01 4.79
N ILE A 361 -9.22 9.78 4.53
CA ILE A 361 -10.45 9.53 3.77
C ILE A 361 -11.62 10.28 4.42
N GLY A 362 -11.75 10.21 5.73
CA GLY A 362 -12.79 10.92 6.48
C GLY A 362 -12.74 12.43 6.27
N ILE A 363 -11.58 13.05 6.46
CA ILE A 363 -11.40 14.51 6.30
C ILE A 363 -11.58 14.92 4.84
N ALA A 364 -10.88 14.26 3.91
CA ALA A 364 -10.88 14.64 2.50
C ALA A 364 -12.28 14.50 1.90
N THR A 365 -12.94 13.35 2.14
CA THR A 365 -14.24 13.06 1.53
C THR A 365 -15.34 13.92 2.14
N SER A 366 -15.38 14.08 3.48
CA SER A 366 -16.36 14.93 4.14
C SER A 366 -16.21 16.40 3.71
N SER A 367 -14.97 16.89 3.62
CA SER A 367 -14.69 18.23 3.12
C SER A 367 -15.12 18.43 1.67
N CYS A 368 -14.85 17.44 0.80
CA CYS A 368 -15.30 17.45 -0.59
C CYS A 368 -16.83 17.48 -0.70
N VAL A 369 -17.55 16.66 0.08
CA VAL A 369 -19.02 16.60 0.08
C VAL A 369 -19.62 17.93 0.52
N MET A 370 -19.08 18.52 1.60
CA MET A 370 -19.56 19.80 2.08
C MET A 370 -19.26 20.94 1.10
N LEU A 371 -18.07 20.96 0.53
CA LEU A 371 -17.70 21.96 -0.47
C LEU A 371 -18.51 21.77 -1.76
N ALA A 372 -18.75 20.52 -2.19
CA ALA A 372 -19.61 20.23 -3.33
C ALA A 372 -21.03 20.77 -3.14
N PHE A 373 -21.58 20.66 -1.92
CA PHE A 373 -22.86 21.32 -1.58
C PHE A 373 -22.77 22.84 -1.76
N PHE A 374 -21.76 23.50 -1.16
CA PHE A 374 -21.63 24.96 -1.26
C PHE A 374 -21.45 25.41 -2.71
N ILE A 375 -20.65 24.70 -3.51
CA ILE A 375 -20.48 25.04 -4.92
C ILE A 375 -21.78 24.77 -5.70
N ALA A 376 -22.47 23.67 -5.45
CA ALA A 376 -23.70 23.33 -6.14
C ALA A 376 -24.83 24.35 -5.83
N ILE A 377 -24.97 24.80 -4.58
CA ILE A 377 -26.03 25.75 -4.20
C ILE A 377 -25.67 27.22 -4.53
N THR A 378 -24.42 27.53 -4.81
CA THR A 378 -23.97 28.90 -5.15
C THR A 378 -23.62 29.06 -6.62
N LEU A 379 -22.62 28.32 -7.10
CA LEU A 379 -22.09 28.48 -8.46
C LEU A 379 -23.08 28.00 -9.53
N MET A 380 -23.74 26.85 -9.31
CA MET A 380 -24.67 26.33 -10.31
C MET A 380 -25.85 27.26 -10.55
N PRO A 381 -26.59 27.77 -9.54
CA PRO A 381 -27.63 28.77 -9.74
C PRO A 381 -27.14 30.05 -10.43
N VAL A 382 -25.94 30.52 -10.07
CA VAL A 382 -25.33 31.69 -10.73
C VAL A 382 -25.12 31.43 -12.20
N LEU A 383 -24.50 30.28 -12.58
CA LEU A 383 -24.29 29.93 -13.98
C LEU A 383 -25.59 29.72 -14.76
N LEU A 384 -26.64 29.20 -14.11
CA LEU A 384 -27.96 29.04 -14.71
C LEU A 384 -28.72 30.37 -14.89
N SER A 385 -28.38 31.40 -14.10
CA SER A 385 -28.98 32.75 -14.22
C SER A 385 -28.60 33.48 -15.51
N PHE A 386 -27.48 33.06 -16.14
CA PHE A 386 -27.05 33.66 -17.42
C PHE A 386 -27.84 33.10 -18.61
N GLY A 387 -28.15 33.94 -19.54
CA GLY A 387 -28.81 33.60 -20.81
C GLY A 387 -30.15 34.33 -21.00
N LYS A 388 -30.77 34.05 -22.16
CA LYS A 388 -32.04 34.67 -22.51
C LYS A 388 -33.22 34.04 -21.76
N ASN A 389 -34.20 34.83 -21.41
CA ASN A 389 -35.50 34.36 -20.91
C ASN A 389 -36.26 33.64 -22.02
N GLY A 390 -37.13 32.71 -21.66
CA GLY A 390 -37.96 31.94 -22.56
C GLY A 390 -39.44 32.40 -22.50
N LYS A 391 -40.29 31.76 -23.29
CA LYS A 391 -41.74 31.90 -23.16
C LYS A 391 -42.24 30.91 -22.10
N PRO A 392 -43.15 31.31 -21.17
CA PRO A 392 -43.77 30.40 -20.25
C PRO A 392 -44.51 29.25 -20.99
N HIS A 393 -44.36 28.03 -20.48
CA HIS A 393 -45.11 26.88 -20.98
C HIS A 393 -45.92 26.25 -19.85
N PRO A 394 -47.15 26.69 -19.56
CA PRO A 394 -47.92 26.23 -18.40
C PRO A 394 -48.30 24.73 -18.44
N LYS A 395 -48.19 24.05 -19.59
CA LYS A 395 -48.50 22.62 -19.73
C LYS A 395 -47.33 21.68 -19.41
N VAL A 396 -46.34 22.09 -18.62
CA VAL A 396 -45.10 21.35 -18.34
C VAL A 396 -45.29 20.18 -17.32
N GLN A 397 -46.50 19.89 -16.92
CA GLN A 397 -46.76 18.75 -15.98
C GLN A 397 -46.41 17.36 -16.61
N GLU A 398 -46.06 17.26 -17.87
CA GLU A 398 -45.94 15.97 -18.60
C GLU A 398 -44.59 15.73 -19.34
N THR A 399 -43.47 16.32 -18.93
CA THR A 399 -42.20 16.14 -19.67
C THR A 399 -41.28 15.05 -19.04
N GLY A 400 -41.75 14.23 -18.12
CA GLY A 400 -41.19 12.92 -17.83
C GLY A 400 -41.49 11.94 -18.98
N GLY A 401 -40.64 11.00 -19.30
CA GLY A 401 -40.94 9.99 -20.33
C GLY A 401 -42.18 9.20 -19.87
N ARG A 402 -43.29 9.34 -20.60
CA ARG A 402 -44.61 8.73 -20.26
C ARG A 402 -44.52 7.27 -19.80
N TRP A 403 -43.56 6.52 -20.31
CA TRP A 403 -43.33 5.13 -19.91
C TRP A 403 -42.74 5.00 -18.49
N LEU A 404 -41.71 5.80 -18.18
CA LEU A 404 -41.04 5.73 -16.88
C LEU A 404 -41.95 6.25 -15.76
N ASP A 405 -42.66 7.37 -16.00
CA ASP A 405 -43.61 7.93 -15.04
C ASP A 405 -44.77 6.97 -14.74
N HIS A 406 -45.23 6.26 -15.79
CA HIS A 406 -46.26 5.25 -15.66
C HIS A 406 -45.81 4.03 -14.87
N GLN A 407 -44.57 3.56 -15.13
CA GLN A 407 -43.98 2.44 -14.37
C GLN A 407 -43.70 2.81 -12.92
N LEU A 408 -43.17 4.01 -12.66
CA LEU A 408 -42.94 4.50 -11.30
C LEU A 408 -44.27 4.73 -10.55
N GLY A 409 -45.31 5.21 -11.22
CA GLY A 409 -46.65 5.32 -10.64
C GLY A 409 -47.22 3.97 -10.22
N ARG A 410 -47.14 2.95 -11.12
CA ARG A 410 -47.54 1.55 -10.80
C ARG A 410 -46.74 0.97 -9.65
N LEU A 411 -45.43 1.21 -9.62
CA LEU A 411 -44.56 0.77 -8.53
C LEU A 411 -44.98 1.41 -7.21
N GLY A 412 -45.24 2.73 -7.23
CA GLY A 412 -45.76 3.46 -6.06
C GLY A 412 -47.09 2.92 -5.52
N GLU A 413 -48.04 2.67 -6.41
CA GLU A 413 -49.31 2.03 -6.04
C GLU A 413 -49.12 0.64 -5.46
N SER A 414 -48.22 -0.17 -6.06
CA SER A 414 -47.87 -1.51 -5.58
C SER A 414 -47.24 -1.48 -4.19
N VAL A 415 -46.31 -0.54 -3.97
CA VAL A 415 -45.66 -0.32 -2.64
C VAL A 415 -46.69 0.05 -1.58
N LEU A 416 -47.63 0.97 -1.90
CA LEU A 416 -48.68 1.36 -0.99
C LEU A 416 -49.63 0.20 -0.67
N ARG A 417 -49.96 -0.60 -1.68
CA ARG A 417 -50.88 -1.76 -1.54
C ARG A 417 -50.27 -2.90 -0.73
N HIS A 418 -48.94 -3.14 -0.86
CA HIS A 418 -48.24 -4.24 -0.23
C HIS A 418 -47.25 -3.78 0.86
N GLY A 419 -47.40 -2.58 1.41
CA GLY A 419 -46.45 -1.98 2.33
C GLY A 419 -46.07 -2.85 3.53
N THR A 420 -47.05 -3.50 4.16
CA THR A 420 -46.80 -4.40 5.29
C THR A 420 -45.98 -5.64 4.89
N LEU A 421 -46.29 -6.22 3.74
CA LEU A 421 -45.54 -7.39 3.22
C LEU A 421 -44.09 -6.98 2.91
N ILE A 422 -43.89 -5.84 2.27
CA ILE A 422 -42.55 -5.31 1.94
C ILE A 422 -41.73 -5.08 3.22
N LEU A 423 -42.34 -4.51 4.27
CA LEU A 423 -41.69 -4.32 5.57
C LEU A 423 -41.26 -5.65 6.21
N TRP A 424 -42.14 -6.66 6.17
CA TRP A 424 -41.78 -7.99 6.69
C TRP A 424 -40.65 -8.65 5.90
N ILE A 425 -40.69 -8.58 4.57
CA ILE A 425 -39.62 -9.12 3.71
C ILE A 425 -38.31 -8.37 3.98
N ALA A 426 -38.34 -7.03 4.04
CA ALA A 426 -37.18 -6.23 4.35
C ALA A 426 -36.60 -6.52 5.74
N GLY A 427 -37.47 -6.68 6.76
CA GLY A 427 -37.06 -7.04 8.12
C GLY A 427 -36.39 -8.41 8.18
N LEU A 428 -36.97 -9.41 7.52
CA LEU A 428 -36.42 -10.77 7.47
C LEU A 428 -35.10 -10.82 6.70
N LEU A 429 -35.01 -10.11 5.58
CA LEU A 429 -33.77 -9.98 4.80
C LEU A 429 -32.68 -9.29 5.64
N THR A 430 -33.04 -8.20 6.34
CA THR A 430 -32.10 -7.47 7.23
C THR A 430 -31.60 -8.37 8.35
N ALA A 431 -32.48 -9.14 9.00
CA ALA A 431 -32.08 -10.09 10.03
C ALA A 431 -31.15 -11.19 9.51
N ALA A 432 -31.44 -11.72 8.32
CA ALA A 432 -30.57 -12.70 7.65
C ALA A 432 -29.20 -12.11 7.29
N LEU A 433 -29.15 -10.86 6.80
CA LEU A 433 -27.90 -10.16 6.48
C LEU A 433 -27.08 -9.85 7.73
N ILE A 434 -27.72 -9.42 8.84
CA ILE A 434 -27.04 -9.20 10.13
C ILE A 434 -26.39 -10.52 10.61
N TYR A 435 -27.11 -11.64 10.51
CA TYR A 435 -26.52 -12.96 10.84
C TYR A 435 -25.31 -13.30 9.97
N GLN A 436 -25.36 -13.01 8.67
CA GLN A 436 -24.20 -13.23 7.79
C GLN A 436 -23.05 -12.25 8.08
N PHE A 437 -23.38 -11.03 8.50
CA PHE A 437 -22.37 -10.02 8.85
C PHE A 437 -21.45 -10.48 10.00
N THR A 438 -21.99 -11.25 10.97
CA THR A 438 -21.19 -11.81 12.07
C THR A 438 -20.18 -12.90 11.63
N LYS A 439 -20.29 -13.37 10.38
CA LYS A 439 -19.42 -14.40 9.79
C LYS A 439 -18.41 -13.82 8.79
N ILE A 440 -18.41 -12.51 8.61
CA ILE A 440 -17.44 -11.85 7.71
C ILE A 440 -16.07 -11.91 8.37
N GLU A 441 -15.15 -12.60 7.72
CA GLU A 441 -13.73 -12.58 8.04
C GLU A 441 -13.04 -11.54 7.14
N THR A 442 -12.23 -10.69 7.75
CA THR A 442 -11.38 -9.77 7.00
C THR A 442 -10.14 -10.54 6.57
N ALA A 443 -10.08 -10.94 5.31
CA ALA A 443 -8.92 -11.60 4.73
C ALA A 443 -8.43 -10.78 3.53
N PHE A 444 -7.14 -10.53 3.48
CA PHE A 444 -6.46 -9.97 2.32
C PHE A 444 -5.54 -11.04 1.74
N ASP A 445 -5.80 -11.39 0.49
CA ASP A 445 -4.97 -12.25 -0.33
C ASP A 445 -4.64 -11.45 -1.60
N ILE A 446 -3.36 -11.32 -1.91
CA ILE A 446 -2.91 -10.47 -3.01
C ILE A 446 -3.41 -11.00 -4.37
N GLU A 447 -3.43 -12.32 -4.55
CA GLU A 447 -3.90 -12.95 -5.78
C GLU A 447 -5.41 -12.75 -5.98
N ARG A 448 -6.21 -12.98 -4.93
CA ARG A 448 -7.68 -12.82 -4.98
C ARG A 448 -8.08 -11.36 -5.12
N THR A 449 -7.33 -10.43 -4.50
CA THR A 449 -7.68 -9.01 -4.46
C THR A 449 -7.25 -8.29 -5.73
N MET A 450 -6.02 -8.52 -6.20
CA MET A 450 -5.44 -7.79 -7.34
C MET A 450 -5.47 -8.61 -8.63
N GLY A 451 -5.29 -9.92 -8.54
CA GLY A 451 -5.31 -10.87 -9.65
C GLY A 451 -4.03 -10.87 -10.50
N ARG A 452 -3.78 -12.01 -11.16
CA ARG A 452 -2.59 -12.23 -12.03
C ARG A 452 -2.59 -11.43 -13.33
N LYS A 453 -3.69 -10.72 -13.67
CA LYS A 453 -3.73 -9.84 -14.85
C LYS A 453 -2.82 -8.61 -14.72
N ILE A 454 -2.46 -8.24 -13.51
CA ILE A 454 -1.54 -7.14 -13.24
C ILE A 454 -0.12 -7.69 -13.28
N ALA A 455 0.68 -7.24 -14.25
CA ALA A 455 1.99 -7.83 -14.55
C ALA A 455 2.92 -7.95 -13.34
N TYR A 456 3.08 -6.88 -12.53
CA TYR A 456 3.95 -6.94 -11.36
C TYR A 456 3.42 -7.89 -10.27
N VAL A 457 2.10 -8.05 -10.15
CA VAL A 457 1.48 -9.01 -9.21
C VAL A 457 1.76 -10.43 -9.67
N ASN A 458 1.61 -10.70 -10.97
CA ASN A 458 1.95 -12.01 -11.53
C ASN A 458 3.41 -12.37 -11.29
N ASN A 459 4.34 -11.44 -11.59
CA ASN A 459 5.78 -11.65 -11.33
C ASN A 459 6.06 -11.92 -9.84
N LEU A 460 5.40 -11.19 -8.94
CA LEU A 460 5.54 -11.38 -7.50
C LEU A 460 5.07 -12.77 -7.06
N LEU A 461 3.92 -13.22 -7.57
CA LEU A 461 3.38 -14.54 -7.27
C LEU A 461 4.28 -15.65 -7.83
N GLU A 462 4.80 -15.50 -9.06
CA GLU A 462 5.76 -16.45 -9.64
C GLU A 462 7.05 -16.53 -8.82
N VAL A 463 7.54 -15.40 -8.29
CA VAL A 463 8.69 -15.38 -7.36
C VAL A 463 8.36 -16.16 -6.09
N GLY A 464 7.22 -15.91 -5.45
CA GLY A 464 6.81 -16.61 -4.23
C GLY A 464 6.55 -18.11 -4.42
N GLU A 465 6.06 -18.51 -5.58
CA GLU A 465 5.83 -19.92 -5.95
C GLU A 465 7.15 -20.65 -6.31
N SER A 466 8.20 -19.92 -6.68
CA SER A 466 9.50 -20.52 -7.02
C SER A 466 10.17 -21.19 -5.82
N GLU A 467 11.16 -22.06 -6.07
CA GLU A 467 11.92 -22.74 -5.01
C GLU A 467 12.67 -21.74 -4.12
N LEU A 468 13.23 -20.67 -4.70
CA LEU A 468 14.13 -19.74 -4.01
C LEU A 468 13.48 -18.46 -3.52
N GLY A 469 12.53 -17.92 -4.29
CA GLY A 469 12.05 -16.57 -4.09
C GLY A 469 11.16 -16.42 -2.86
N SER A 470 11.31 -15.31 -2.16
CA SER A 470 10.41 -14.83 -1.13
C SER A 470 9.79 -13.49 -1.54
N ILE A 471 8.58 -13.21 -1.04
CA ILE A 471 7.87 -11.96 -1.35
C ILE A 471 8.11 -10.93 -0.26
N TYR A 472 7.99 -11.35 0.99
CA TYR A 472 8.06 -10.52 2.18
C TYR A 472 8.86 -11.20 3.29
N THR A 473 9.25 -10.40 4.27
CA THR A 473 9.89 -10.87 5.49
C THR A 473 9.19 -10.30 6.72
N TYR A 474 9.35 -10.98 7.84
CA TYR A 474 9.17 -10.42 9.16
C TYR A 474 10.30 -10.87 10.08
N ASP A 475 10.52 -10.10 11.12
CA ASP A 475 11.59 -10.35 12.08
C ASP A 475 11.03 -10.61 13.49
N VAL A 476 11.67 -11.52 14.20
CA VAL A 476 11.47 -11.72 15.63
C VAL A 476 12.71 -11.23 16.34
N MET A 477 12.58 -10.12 17.08
CA MET A 477 13.62 -9.57 17.93
C MET A 477 13.45 -10.11 19.35
N ILE A 478 14.52 -10.70 19.90
CA ILE A 478 14.59 -11.24 21.25
C ILE A 478 15.59 -10.38 22.02
N ASP A 479 15.10 -9.56 22.95
CA ASP A 479 15.90 -8.68 23.81
C ASP A 479 16.10 -9.37 25.17
N LEU A 480 17.31 -9.89 25.39
CA LEU A 480 17.70 -10.62 26.60
C LEU A 480 17.96 -9.64 27.76
N PRO A 481 17.86 -10.07 29.01
CA PRO A 481 17.95 -9.19 30.19
C PRO A 481 19.35 -8.60 30.41
N GLU A 482 20.43 -9.28 29.99
CA GLU A 482 21.81 -8.90 30.23
C GLU A 482 22.65 -8.96 28.95
N ASP A 483 23.69 -8.13 28.88
CA ASP A 483 24.65 -8.11 27.81
C ASP A 483 25.48 -9.40 27.78
N GLY A 484 25.89 -9.80 26.58
CA GLY A 484 26.70 -11.01 26.37
C GLY A 484 25.91 -12.33 26.35
N LEU A 485 24.65 -12.35 26.75
CA LEU A 485 23.84 -13.57 26.84
C LEU A 485 23.59 -14.22 25.45
N THR A 486 23.69 -13.49 24.36
CA THR A 486 23.58 -14.08 23.00
C THR A 486 24.70 -15.08 22.69
N LYS A 487 25.83 -15.06 23.42
CA LYS A 487 26.92 -16.03 23.30
C LYS A 487 26.62 -17.32 24.04
N SER A 488 25.59 -17.38 24.88
CA SER A 488 25.21 -18.56 25.63
C SER A 488 24.68 -19.67 24.70
N PRO A 489 25.28 -20.87 24.67
CA PRO A 489 24.77 -22.00 23.91
C PRO A 489 23.30 -22.34 24.23
N ALA A 490 22.87 -22.15 25.47
CA ALA A 490 21.50 -22.38 25.89
C ALA A 490 20.52 -21.44 25.16
N MET A 491 20.87 -20.15 25.02
CA MET A 491 20.06 -19.18 24.26
C MET A 491 20.06 -19.48 22.77
N LEU A 492 21.20 -19.88 22.21
CA LEU A 492 21.33 -20.26 20.81
C LEU A 492 20.54 -21.53 20.47
N VAL A 493 20.50 -22.53 21.37
CA VAL A 493 19.65 -23.73 21.19
C VAL A 493 18.16 -23.39 21.23
N ARG A 494 17.75 -22.45 22.09
CA ARG A 494 16.37 -21.96 22.12
C ARG A 494 16.02 -21.21 20.82
N LEU A 495 16.95 -20.40 20.29
CA LEU A 495 16.80 -19.72 19.00
C LEU A 495 16.68 -20.72 17.85
N ASP A 496 17.49 -21.78 17.84
CA ASP A 496 17.41 -22.86 16.85
C ASP A 496 16.05 -23.56 16.90
N SER A 497 15.55 -23.85 18.09
CA SER A 497 14.22 -24.43 18.27
C SER A 497 13.10 -23.54 17.76
N LEU A 498 13.23 -22.22 17.94
CA LEU A 498 12.27 -21.23 17.42
C LEU A 498 12.34 -21.15 15.89
N ALA A 499 13.55 -21.14 15.32
CA ALA A 499 13.76 -21.12 13.88
C ALA A 499 13.18 -22.38 13.21
N GLN A 500 13.46 -23.57 13.74
CA GLN A 500 12.88 -24.84 13.26
C GLN A 500 11.35 -24.86 13.34
N LYS A 501 10.78 -24.28 14.41
CA LYS A 501 9.32 -24.15 14.52
C LYS A 501 8.77 -23.25 13.40
N ALA A 502 9.42 -22.12 13.11
CA ALA A 502 9.02 -21.20 12.05
C ALA A 502 9.15 -21.85 10.66
N GLU A 503 10.17 -22.67 10.43
CA GLU A 503 10.33 -23.41 9.16
C GLU A 503 9.19 -24.40 8.89
N GLY A 504 8.51 -24.85 9.93
CA GLY A 504 7.33 -25.70 9.82
C GLY A 504 6.03 -24.97 9.45
N TYR A 505 6.03 -23.64 9.32
CA TYR A 505 4.84 -22.89 8.95
C TYR A 505 4.57 -22.94 7.44
N LYS A 506 3.31 -22.84 7.09
CA LYS A 506 2.84 -23.00 5.72
C LYS A 506 3.38 -21.93 4.75
N LEU A 507 3.48 -20.70 5.22
CA LEU A 507 3.93 -19.57 4.40
C LEU A 507 5.45 -19.38 4.43
N THR A 508 6.14 -19.95 5.41
CA THR A 508 7.58 -19.80 5.56
C THR A 508 8.33 -20.52 4.44
N LYS A 509 9.23 -19.80 3.79
CA LYS A 509 10.20 -20.35 2.84
C LYS A 509 11.47 -20.80 3.54
N ARG A 510 11.99 -19.92 4.41
CA ARG A 510 13.21 -20.17 5.18
C ARG A 510 13.32 -19.21 6.36
N THR A 511 14.20 -19.58 7.28
CA THR A 511 14.61 -18.71 8.39
C THR A 511 16.09 -18.37 8.25
N THR A 512 16.48 -17.20 8.78
CA THR A 512 17.89 -16.80 8.85
C THR A 512 18.18 -16.19 10.22
N THR A 513 19.27 -16.62 10.84
CA THR A 513 19.74 -16.15 12.14
C THR A 513 21.28 -16.20 12.17
N VAL A 514 21.89 -15.74 13.26
CA VAL A 514 23.33 -15.92 13.52
C VAL A 514 23.75 -17.39 13.51
N LEU A 515 22.83 -18.33 13.75
CA LEU A 515 23.13 -19.76 13.79
C LEU A 515 23.64 -20.29 12.45
N ASN A 516 23.20 -19.72 11.35
CA ASN A 516 23.68 -20.09 10.02
C ASN A 516 25.19 -19.85 9.91
N ILE A 517 25.68 -18.72 10.45
CA ILE A 517 27.09 -18.36 10.47
C ILE A 517 27.84 -19.24 11.48
N LEU A 518 27.34 -19.36 12.72
CA LEU A 518 28.01 -20.11 13.77
C LEU A 518 28.16 -21.59 13.46
N LYS A 519 27.15 -22.24 12.89
CA LYS A 519 27.20 -23.65 12.51
C LYS A 519 28.20 -23.87 11.36
N ASP A 520 28.23 -22.95 10.39
CA ASP A 520 29.16 -23.00 9.28
C ASP A 520 30.61 -22.76 9.71
N LEU A 521 30.85 -21.81 10.61
CA LEU A 521 32.16 -21.55 11.23
C LEU A 521 32.67 -22.78 11.99
N ASN A 522 31.83 -23.36 12.83
CA ASN A 522 32.19 -24.54 13.61
C ASN A 522 32.56 -25.72 12.69
N GLN A 523 31.80 -25.96 11.64
CA GLN A 523 32.11 -26.98 10.63
C GLN A 523 33.42 -26.67 9.87
N THR A 524 33.59 -25.42 9.45
CA THR A 524 34.76 -24.98 8.68
C THR A 524 36.06 -25.16 9.45
N LEU A 525 36.08 -24.84 10.74
CA LEU A 525 37.28 -25.05 11.59
C LEU A 525 37.57 -26.51 11.96
N HIS A 526 36.60 -27.39 11.70
CA HIS A 526 36.77 -28.84 11.85
C HIS A 526 36.88 -29.53 10.50
N GLU A 527 37.63 -28.92 9.57
CA GLU A 527 37.96 -29.48 8.24
C GLU A 527 36.74 -29.80 7.35
N GLY A 528 35.59 -29.15 7.65
CA GLY A 528 34.32 -29.34 6.92
C GLY A 528 33.56 -30.62 7.33
N ASP A 529 33.90 -31.27 8.43
CA ASP A 529 33.17 -32.43 8.92
C ASP A 529 31.72 -32.07 9.28
N ALA A 530 30.78 -32.76 8.63
CA ALA A 530 29.34 -32.56 8.83
C ALA A 530 28.87 -32.74 10.29
N ALA A 531 29.57 -33.53 11.12
CA ALA A 531 29.28 -33.71 12.51
C ALA A 531 29.41 -32.40 13.33
N TYR A 532 30.19 -31.46 12.84
CA TYR A 532 30.42 -30.15 13.46
C TYR A 532 29.51 -29.03 12.92
N TYR A 533 28.60 -29.31 11.99
CA TYR A 533 27.54 -28.36 11.62
C TYR A 533 26.49 -28.26 12.74
N ARG A 534 26.91 -27.73 13.88
CA ARG A 534 26.14 -27.63 15.12
C ARG A 534 26.53 -26.41 15.92
N ILE A 535 25.67 -26.04 16.88
CA ILE A 535 25.96 -24.97 17.84
C ILE A 535 27.11 -25.41 18.76
N PRO A 536 28.13 -24.56 18.98
CA PRO A 536 29.19 -24.82 19.97
C PRO A 536 28.64 -25.08 21.39
N THR A 537 29.39 -25.79 22.21
CA THR A 537 28.91 -26.26 23.52
C THR A 537 29.21 -25.31 24.66
N ASN A 538 30.12 -24.35 24.46
CA ASN A 538 30.47 -23.36 25.50
C ASN A 538 30.49 -21.93 24.96
N PRO A 539 30.27 -20.90 25.82
CA PRO A 539 30.21 -19.50 25.43
C PRO A 539 31.55 -18.95 24.89
N GLU A 540 32.66 -19.45 25.40
CA GLU A 540 34.00 -19.02 24.99
C GLU A 540 34.28 -19.43 23.54
N GLU A 541 33.87 -20.63 23.14
CA GLU A 541 33.95 -21.12 21.77
C GLU A 541 33.10 -20.27 20.83
N VAL A 542 31.86 -19.93 21.22
CA VAL A 542 31.00 -19.02 20.44
C VAL A 542 31.67 -17.67 20.26
N ALA A 543 32.25 -17.10 21.31
CA ALA A 543 32.92 -15.82 21.26
C ALA A 543 34.17 -15.86 20.35
N GLN A 544 34.96 -16.96 20.44
CA GLN A 544 36.13 -17.15 19.60
C GLN A 544 35.77 -17.29 18.11
N LEU A 545 34.71 -18.04 17.79
CA LEU A 545 34.23 -18.20 16.43
C LEU A 545 33.80 -16.85 15.82
N LEU A 546 33.03 -16.05 16.55
CA LEU A 546 32.62 -14.72 16.09
C LEU A 546 33.83 -13.79 15.87
N LEU A 547 34.79 -13.81 16.82
CA LEU A 547 36.02 -13.00 16.70
C LEU A 547 36.88 -13.43 15.50
N LEU A 548 37.01 -14.74 15.27
CA LEU A 548 37.73 -15.24 14.10
C LEU A 548 37.06 -14.84 12.78
N TYR A 549 35.74 -14.89 12.76
CA TYR A 549 34.95 -14.46 11.61
C TYR A 549 35.15 -12.97 11.30
N GLU A 550 35.03 -12.10 12.30
CA GLU A 550 35.27 -10.66 12.17
C GLU A 550 36.71 -10.36 11.71
N ASN A 551 37.71 -11.05 12.32
CA ASN A 551 39.12 -10.89 11.94
C ASN A 551 39.42 -11.36 10.51
N ALA A 552 38.66 -12.33 10.00
CA ALA A 552 38.77 -12.79 8.61
C ALA A 552 38.04 -11.86 7.61
N GLY A 553 37.40 -10.79 8.10
CA GLY A 553 36.69 -9.82 7.27
C GLY A 553 35.19 -10.09 7.11
N GLY A 554 34.63 -11.03 7.87
CA GLY A 554 33.19 -11.30 7.88
C GLY A 554 32.39 -10.17 8.50
N SER A 555 31.28 -9.80 7.92
CA SER A 555 30.44 -8.67 8.34
C SER A 555 28.95 -9.01 8.49
N GLU A 556 28.56 -10.26 8.22
CA GLU A 556 27.12 -10.62 8.29
C GLU A 556 26.59 -10.80 9.71
N ALA A 557 27.45 -11.06 10.72
CA ALA A 557 27.01 -11.33 12.08
C ALA A 557 26.29 -10.13 12.72
N GLU A 558 26.69 -8.90 12.39
CA GLU A 558 26.08 -7.67 12.90
C GLU A 558 24.60 -7.47 12.49
N TYR A 559 24.14 -8.16 11.47
CA TYR A 559 22.72 -8.14 11.08
C TYR A 559 21.84 -9.04 11.94
N TRP A 560 22.44 -9.92 12.77
CA TRP A 560 21.74 -10.94 13.55
C TRP A 560 21.91 -10.83 15.04
N ILE A 561 22.99 -10.18 15.48
CA ILE A 561 23.31 -9.90 16.90
C ILE A 561 23.71 -8.43 16.99
N ASP A 562 23.23 -7.73 18.03
CA ASP A 562 23.64 -6.36 18.31
C ASP A 562 25.04 -6.27 18.92
N TYR A 563 25.61 -5.07 18.95
CA TYR A 563 26.95 -4.80 19.45
C TYR A 563 27.16 -5.21 20.92
N ASP A 564 26.13 -5.08 21.76
CA ASP A 564 26.18 -5.43 23.18
C ASP A 564 26.01 -6.93 23.44
N TYR A 565 25.80 -7.73 22.37
CA TYR A 565 25.51 -9.17 22.44
C TYR A 565 24.31 -9.48 23.34
N ARG A 566 23.30 -8.65 23.28
CA ARG A 566 22.08 -8.74 24.09
C ARG A 566 20.87 -9.13 23.27
N ARG A 567 20.82 -8.72 22.00
CA ARG A 567 19.66 -8.92 21.13
C ARG A 567 19.95 -9.94 20.04
N LEU A 568 18.99 -10.84 19.83
CA LEU A 568 18.99 -11.82 18.75
C LEU A 568 17.91 -11.47 17.74
N ARG A 569 18.23 -11.66 16.48
CA ARG A 569 17.32 -11.50 15.35
C ARG A 569 17.06 -12.84 14.69
N LEU A 570 15.78 -13.19 14.49
CA LEU A 570 15.31 -14.26 13.63
C LEU A 570 14.51 -13.63 12.49
N MET A 571 15.01 -13.69 11.28
CA MET A 571 14.29 -13.29 10.07
C MET A 571 13.55 -14.49 9.49
N VAL A 572 12.28 -14.29 9.13
CA VAL A 572 11.43 -15.28 8.48
C VAL A 572 11.02 -14.74 7.11
N GLU A 573 11.38 -15.46 6.08
CA GLU A 573 11.02 -15.17 4.69
C GLU A 573 9.76 -15.95 4.30
N ILE A 574 8.76 -15.27 3.72
CA ILE A 574 7.48 -15.89 3.37
C ILE A 574 7.21 -15.88 1.86
N SER A 575 6.51 -16.92 1.41
CA SER A 575 6.21 -17.18 -0.01
C SER A 575 5.01 -16.40 -0.54
N SER A 576 4.08 -16.04 0.34
CA SER A 576 2.84 -15.35 -0.04
C SER A 576 2.29 -14.58 1.15
N PHE A 577 1.26 -13.77 0.91
CA PHE A 577 0.55 -13.08 1.96
C PHE A 577 -0.95 -13.45 1.91
N ASP A 578 -1.35 -14.28 2.87
CA ASP A 578 -2.73 -14.51 3.28
C ASP A 578 -2.88 -14.01 4.71
N SER A 579 -3.69 -12.97 4.92
CA SER A 579 -3.75 -12.28 6.22
C SER A 579 -4.20 -13.20 7.37
N GLY A 580 -5.09 -14.14 7.11
CA GLY A 580 -5.56 -15.07 8.14
C GLY A 580 -4.51 -16.12 8.53
N GLU A 581 -3.73 -16.61 7.56
CA GLU A 581 -2.63 -17.54 7.84
C GLU A 581 -1.47 -16.83 8.51
N VAL A 582 -1.09 -15.66 8.00
CA VAL A 582 -0.03 -14.81 8.58
C VAL A 582 -0.33 -14.48 10.05
N GLU A 583 -1.57 -14.06 10.37
CA GLU A 583 -1.96 -13.75 11.74
C GLU A 583 -1.82 -14.97 12.67
N ARG A 584 -2.20 -16.15 12.20
CA ARG A 584 -2.04 -17.40 12.96
C ARG A 584 -0.57 -17.73 13.20
N GLU A 585 0.27 -17.64 12.16
CA GLU A 585 1.70 -17.91 12.25
C GLU A 585 2.41 -16.89 13.16
N LEU A 586 2.09 -15.59 13.05
CA LEU A 586 2.63 -14.54 13.92
C LEU A 586 2.26 -14.72 15.40
N ASN A 587 1.01 -15.10 15.68
CA ASN A 587 0.56 -15.37 17.04
C ASN A 587 1.23 -16.63 17.61
N ASP A 588 1.39 -17.69 16.82
CA ASP A 588 2.03 -18.93 17.24
C ASP A 588 3.53 -18.71 17.49
N ILE A 589 4.24 -17.99 16.60
CA ILE A 589 5.67 -17.71 16.80
C ILE A 589 5.91 -16.81 18.01
N ALA A 590 5.08 -15.80 18.24
CA ALA A 590 5.17 -14.94 19.41
C ALA A 590 4.94 -15.73 20.71
N ALA A 591 3.94 -16.61 20.74
CA ALA A 591 3.67 -17.47 21.90
C ALA A 591 4.81 -18.47 22.16
N ASN A 592 5.36 -19.10 21.12
CA ASN A 592 6.49 -20.02 21.24
C ASN A 592 7.77 -19.28 21.68
N ALA A 593 8.04 -18.09 21.15
CA ALA A 593 9.17 -17.27 21.58
C ALA A 593 9.06 -16.85 23.03
N ALA A 594 7.89 -16.39 23.49
CA ALA A 594 7.66 -16.07 24.91
C ALA A 594 7.85 -17.28 25.83
N ARG A 595 7.49 -18.48 25.38
CA ARG A 595 7.69 -19.71 26.13
C ARG A 595 9.17 -20.13 26.20
N LEU A 596 9.91 -19.97 25.08
CA LEU A 596 11.32 -20.34 24.99
C LEU A 596 12.23 -19.33 25.70
N PHE A 597 11.82 -18.06 25.71
CA PHE A 597 12.57 -16.94 26.29
C PHE A 597 11.73 -16.19 27.33
N PRO A 598 11.34 -16.86 28.46
CA PRO A 598 10.46 -16.24 29.46
C PRO A 598 11.10 -15.03 30.16
N GLU A 599 12.43 -14.93 30.16
CA GLU A 599 13.22 -13.85 30.72
C GLU A 599 13.41 -12.64 29.75
N ALA A 600 13.11 -12.82 28.47
CA ALA A 600 13.39 -11.81 27.43
C ALA A 600 12.13 -11.06 27.00
N SER A 601 12.31 -9.86 26.45
CA SER A 601 11.27 -9.16 25.71
C SER A 601 11.30 -9.63 24.26
N VAL A 602 10.20 -10.21 23.80
CA VAL A 602 10.08 -10.66 22.40
C VAL A 602 9.14 -9.76 21.64
N THR A 603 9.54 -9.36 20.44
CA THR A 603 8.75 -8.50 19.57
C THR A 603 8.83 -8.99 18.13
N THR A 604 7.68 -9.15 17.49
CA THR A 604 7.60 -9.35 16.04
C THR A 604 7.52 -7.98 15.35
N VAL A 605 8.37 -7.74 14.36
CA VAL A 605 8.50 -6.45 13.68
C VAL A 605 8.61 -6.63 12.16
N GLY A 606 8.49 -5.54 11.43
CA GLY A 606 8.56 -5.52 9.98
C GLY A 606 7.22 -5.24 9.31
N SER A 607 7.22 -5.21 7.99
CA SER A 607 6.04 -4.83 7.19
C SER A 607 4.86 -5.79 7.37
N ILE A 608 5.12 -7.07 7.59
CA ILE A 608 4.07 -8.10 7.72
C ILE A 608 3.30 -7.98 9.04
N PRO A 609 3.93 -7.91 10.23
CA PRO A 609 3.23 -7.60 11.47
C PRO A 609 2.48 -6.28 11.43
N GLN A 610 3.08 -5.23 10.83
CA GLN A 610 2.41 -3.94 10.63
C GLN A 610 1.12 -4.09 9.83
N PHE A 611 1.18 -4.79 8.70
CA PHE A 611 0.00 -5.00 7.86
C PHE A 611 -1.08 -5.81 8.58
N THR A 612 -0.70 -6.81 9.37
CA THR A 612 -1.63 -7.63 10.16
C THR A 612 -2.35 -6.78 11.22
N VAL A 613 -1.62 -5.93 11.95
CA VAL A 613 -2.22 -4.99 12.93
C VAL A 613 -3.14 -3.99 12.23
N MET A 614 -2.74 -3.50 11.07
CA MET A 614 -3.57 -2.62 10.25
C MET A 614 -4.92 -3.28 9.88
N MET A 615 -4.90 -4.56 9.46
CA MET A 615 -6.13 -5.29 9.15
C MET A 615 -7.02 -5.49 10.38
N GLN A 616 -6.44 -5.70 11.57
CA GLN A 616 -7.19 -5.75 12.83
C GLN A 616 -7.86 -4.41 13.18
N TYR A 617 -7.21 -3.27 12.91
CA TYR A 617 -7.82 -1.95 13.11
C TYR A 617 -9.01 -1.69 12.16
N VAL A 618 -8.99 -2.26 10.96
CA VAL A 618 -10.12 -2.18 10.03
C VAL A 618 -11.27 -3.10 10.44
N ALA A 619 -10.96 -4.25 11.08
CA ALA A 619 -11.96 -5.23 11.49
C ALA A 619 -12.72 -4.88 12.78
N ARG A 620 -12.12 -4.06 13.64
CA ARG A 620 -12.73 -3.55 14.90
C ARG A 620 -13.58 -2.31 14.65
#